data_ce5bed2b6d4be68503a84d073185e9da
#
_entry.id   ce5bed2b6d4be68503a84d073185e9da
#
_cell.length_a   1.000
_cell.length_b   1.000
_cell.length_c   1.000
_cell.angle_alpha   90.00
_cell.angle_beta   90.00
_cell.angle_gamma   90.00
#
_symmetry.space_group_name_H-M   'P 1'
#
loop_
_entity.id
_entity.type
_entity.pdbx_description
1 polymer ?
#
loop_
_entity_poly.entity_id
_entity_poly.type
_entity_poly.pdbx_seq_one_letter_code
_entity_poly.pdbx_strand_id
1 'polypeptide(L)'
;GCGIGFKLIQALGENRNQTIDDLVPYLDLVATAIAADIVPMTGENRILAHFGLLVINSEPRPGIKALIHQIKKKVLDITDVVFIIAPRINAAGRIKHGNHAVELLTEFDFEQAQQFASEIEQYNSDRKNLDQQITKEALLQIEDNQEQERFTTVVFQENWHKGVIGIVASRLIETYYRPTLVFTKSGDKYAASARSVKGFDVYNALEACSEHLEQFGGHMYAAGMTLVAEKYDDFKAAFEKVVQETIHPDLLTPEITIDAKIDFADITPKLTRILKQFEPFGPQNMTPVFVTKNVKDTGYGKPLGQDNEHLKLFV
;
A
#
# COMPACT_ATOMS: atom_id res chain seq x y z
N GLY A 1 2.85 -12.89 -10.00
CA GLY A 1 4.20 -13.42 -10.21
C GLY A 1 4.60 -14.52 -9.26
N CYS A 2 4.90 -14.22 -8.00
CA CYS A 2 5.54 -15.17 -7.06
C CYS A 2 4.72 -16.46 -6.83
N GLY A 3 3.40 -16.35 -6.64
CA GLY A 3 2.53 -17.52 -6.46
C GLY A 3 2.52 -18.46 -7.69
N ILE A 4 2.53 -17.91 -8.92
CA ILE A 4 2.64 -18.72 -10.14
C ILE A 4 4.01 -19.42 -10.19
N GLY A 5 5.09 -18.74 -9.83
CA GLY A 5 6.42 -19.35 -9.72
C GLY A 5 6.43 -20.50 -8.71
N PHE A 6 5.81 -20.32 -7.56
CA PHE A 6 5.65 -21.38 -6.56
C PHE A 6 4.89 -22.60 -7.11
N LYS A 7 3.78 -22.39 -7.82
CA LYS A 7 3.02 -23.49 -8.45
C LYS A 7 3.82 -24.22 -9.54
N LEU A 8 4.65 -23.49 -10.29
CA LEU A 8 5.55 -24.11 -11.26
C LEU A 8 6.60 -25.00 -10.57
N ILE A 9 7.20 -24.51 -9.47
CA ILE A 9 8.16 -25.29 -8.67
C ILE A 9 7.47 -26.53 -8.09
N GLN A 10 6.23 -26.40 -7.60
CA GLN A 10 5.44 -27.53 -7.10
C GLN A 10 5.24 -28.59 -8.18
N ALA A 11 4.78 -28.21 -9.37
CA ALA A 11 4.58 -29.15 -10.47
C ALA A 11 5.88 -29.83 -10.94
N LEU A 12 7.00 -29.09 -10.94
CA LEU A 12 8.32 -29.67 -11.23
C LEU A 12 8.80 -30.62 -10.12
N GLY A 13 8.50 -30.31 -8.87
CA GLY A 13 8.84 -31.12 -7.71
C GLY A 13 8.13 -32.47 -7.73
N GLU A 14 6.83 -32.49 -8.07
CA GLU A 14 6.05 -33.71 -8.21
C GLU A 14 6.70 -34.69 -9.21
N ASN A 15 7.24 -34.19 -10.34
CA ASN A 15 7.97 -35.01 -11.33
C ASN A 15 9.35 -35.50 -10.82
N ARG A 16 9.82 -34.97 -9.69
CA ARG A 16 11.13 -35.33 -9.08
C ARG A 16 10.98 -36.03 -7.74
N ASN A 17 9.78 -36.50 -7.42
CA ASN A 17 9.43 -37.14 -6.14
C ASN A 17 9.70 -36.24 -4.92
N GLN A 18 9.66 -34.89 -5.10
CA GLN A 18 9.68 -33.95 -3.98
C GLN A 18 8.29 -33.86 -3.35
N THR A 19 8.26 -33.65 -2.06
CA THR A 19 7.03 -33.46 -1.29
C THR A 19 6.72 -31.98 -1.10
N ILE A 20 5.56 -31.67 -0.56
CA ILE A 20 5.21 -30.28 -0.21
C ILE A 20 6.16 -29.73 0.87
N ASP A 21 6.70 -30.57 1.75
CA ASP A 21 7.61 -30.17 2.81
C ASP A 21 8.92 -29.56 2.26
N ASP A 22 9.38 -30.04 1.10
CA ASP A 22 10.54 -29.49 0.41
C ASP A 22 10.29 -28.07 -0.11
N LEU A 23 9.03 -27.68 -0.23
CA LEU A 23 8.61 -26.37 -0.75
C LEU A 23 8.22 -25.39 0.35
N VAL A 24 7.95 -25.85 1.56
CA VAL A 24 7.58 -25.02 2.71
C VAL A 24 8.53 -23.83 2.91
N PRO A 25 9.87 -23.96 2.79
CA PRO A 25 10.80 -22.85 2.95
C PRO A 25 10.57 -21.67 1.98
N TYR A 26 9.93 -21.90 0.85
CA TYR A 26 9.63 -20.82 -0.12
C TYR A 26 8.36 -20.05 0.20
N LEU A 27 7.56 -20.50 1.19
CA LEU A 27 6.30 -19.87 1.54
C LEU A 27 6.49 -18.50 2.20
N ASP A 28 7.64 -18.22 2.78
CA ASP A 28 7.99 -16.90 3.29
C ASP A 28 8.00 -15.82 2.18
N LEU A 29 8.53 -16.16 1.00
CA LEU A 29 8.47 -15.29 -0.18
C LEU A 29 7.04 -15.16 -0.73
N VAL A 30 6.30 -16.28 -0.76
CA VAL A 30 4.94 -16.28 -1.27
C VAL A 30 4.03 -15.42 -0.39
N ALA A 31 4.09 -15.57 0.94
CA ALA A 31 3.34 -14.74 1.88
C ALA A 31 3.73 -13.27 1.77
N THR A 32 5.03 -12.98 1.63
CA THR A 32 5.53 -11.62 1.43
C THR A 32 4.96 -11.00 0.14
N ALA A 33 4.94 -11.74 -0.96
CA ALA A 33 4.40 -11.26 -2.22
C ALA A 33 2.87 -11.07 -2.16
N ILE A 34 2.13 -12.01 -1.56
CA ILE A 34 0.68 -11.91 -1.36
C ILE A 34 0.33 -10.64 -0.58
N ALA A 35 1.08 -10.37 0.49
CA ALA A 35 0.89 -9.19 1.31
C ALA A 35 1.27 -7.88 0.59
N ALA A 36 2.43 -7.88 -0.09
CA ALA A 36 2.96 -6.68 -0.76
C ALA A 36 2.11 -6.22 -1.94
N ASP A 37 1.53 -7.16 -2.70
CA ASP A 37 0.69 -6.88 -3.87
C ASP A 37 -0.79 -6.71 -3.52
N ILE A 38 -1.16 -6.83 -2.24
CA ILE A 38 -2.53 -6.63 -1.71
C ILE A 38 -3.54 -7.46 -2.52
N VAL A 39 -3.20 -8.72 -2.82
CA VAL A 39 -4.07 -9.63 -3.57
C VAL A 39 -5.20 -10.20 -2.67
N PRO A 40 -6.31 -10.71 -3.25
CA PRO A 40 -7.39 -11.31 -2.47
C PRO A 40 -6.90 -12.37 -1.47
N MET A 41 -7.25 -12.21 -0.19
CA MET A 41 -6.87 -13.10 0.91
C MET A 41 -7.92 -14.23 1.07
N THR A 42 -8.18 -14.95 -0.02
CA THR A 42 -9.17 -16.03 -0.10
C THR A 42 -8.57 -17.28 -0.72
N GLY A 43 -9.24 -18.42 -0.56
CA GLY A 43 -8.84 -19.67 -1.19
C GLY A 43 -7.37 -20.02 -0.94
N GLU A 44 -6.64 -20.35 -2.01
CA GLU A 44 -5.23 -20.77 -1.93
C GLU A 44 -4.31 -19.66 -1.43
N ASN A 45 -4.54 -18.39 -1.80
CA ASN A 45 -3.74 -17.27 -1.30
C ASN A 45 -3.76 -17.20 0.22
N ARG A 46 -4.93 -17.37 0.84
CA ARG A 46 -5.05 -17.37 2.31
C ARG A 46 -4.31 -18.54 2.95
N ILE A 47 -4.38 -19.74 2.34
CA ILE A 47 -3.67 -20.93 2.82
C ILE A 47 -2.15 -20.68 2.73
N LEU A 48 -1.65 -20.24 1.58
CA LEU A 48 -0.23 -19.98 1.37
C LEU A 48 0.29 -18.85 2.28
N ALA A 49 -0.50 -17.80 2.47
CA ALA A 49 -0.15 -16.72 3.41
C ALA A 49 -0.10 -17.20 4.87
N HIS A 50 -1.05 -18.04 5.28
CA HIS A 50 -1.06 -18.61 6.63
C HIS A 50 0.21 -19.42 6.92
N PHE A 51 0.53 -20.38 6.05
CA PHE A 51 1.74 -21.20 6.24
C PHE A 51 3.03 -20.41 6.04
N GLY A 52 3.04 -19.45 5.12
CA GLY A 52 4.19 -18.57 4.93
C GLY A 52 4.45 -17.65 6.15
N LEU A 53 3.41 -17.19 6.84
CA LEU A 53 3.56 -16.49 8.12
C LEU A 53 4.14 -17.39 9.22
N LEU A 54 3.81 -18.68 9.24
CA LEU A 54 4.45 -19.63 10.15
C LEU A 54 5.96 -19.74 9.86
N VAL A 55 6.35 -19.82 8.57
CA VAL A 55 7.77 -19.83 8.18
C VAL A 55 8.47 -18.52 8.60
N ILE A 56 7.86 -17.37 8.31
CA ILE A 56 8.39 -16.04 8.70
C ILE A 56 8.63 -15.96 10.22
N ASN A 57 7.77 -16.57 11.02
CA ASN A 57 7.85 -16.54 12.48
C ASN A 57 8.72 -17.64 13.11
N SER A 58 9.12 -18.64 12.34
CA SER A 58 9.96 -19.77 12.84
C SER A 58 11.36 -19.74 12.24
N GLU A 59 11.49 -20.11 10.98
CA GLU A 59 12.75 -20.24 10.25
C GLU A 59 12.70 -19.53 8.90
N PRO A 60 12.60 -18.18 8.88
CA PRO A 60 12.61 -17.43 7.63
C PRO A 60 14.00 -17.50 6.98
N ARG A 61 14.05 -17.34 5.66
CA ARG A 61 15.29 -17.18 4.93
C ARG A 61 16.15 -16.03 5.47
N PRO A 62 17.49 -16.07 5.31
CA PRO A 62 18.38 -15.05 5.87
C PRO A 62 17.99 -13.62 5.53
N GLY A 63 17.57 -13.34 4.29
CA GLY A 63 17.16 -12.00 3.88
C GLY A 63 15.92 -11.48 4.62
N ILE A 64 14.89 -12.30 4.79
CA ILE A 64 13.70 -11.92 5.58
C ILE A 64 14.07 -11.81 7.07
N LYS A 65 14.86 -12.74 7.57
CA LYS A 65 15.38 -12.72 8.95
C LYS A 65 16.13 -11.42 9.25
N ALA A 66 16.96 -10.95 8.32
CA ALA A 66 17.69 -9.71 8.45
C ALA A 66 16.76 -8.48 8.48
N LEU A 67 15.72 -8.43 7.63
CA LEU A 67 14.73 -7.35 7.62
C LEU A 67 13.93 -7.25 8.93
N ILE A 68 13.64 -8.38 9.58
CA ILE A 68 12.83 -8.42 10.80
C ILE A 68 13.68 -8.44 12.09
N HIS A 69 14.99 -8.55 11.99
CA HIS A 69 15.90 -8.71 13.14
C HIS A 69 15.74 -7.64 14.23
N GLN A 70 15.43 -6.41 13.84
CA GLN A 70 15.25 -5.29 14.77
C GLN A 70 13.83 -5.11 15.28
N ILE A 71 12.88 -5.93 14.82
CA ILE A 71 11.47 -5.82 15.21
C ILE A 71 11.29 -6.43 16.61
N LYS A 72 10.75 -5.63 17.53
CA LYS A 72 10.53 -6.07 18.93
C LYS A 72 9.30 -6.97 19.10
N LYS A 73 8.41 -7.06 18.10
CA LYS A 73 7.20 -7.89 18.15
C LYS A 73 7.59 -9.38 18.06
N LYS A 74 7.07 -10.21 18.97
CA LYS A 74 7.43 -11.63 19.05
C LYS A 74 6.85 -12.49 17.94
N VAL A 75 5.65 -12.17 17.47
CA VAL A 75 4.96 -12.89 16.40
C VAL A 75 4.44 -11.85 15.42
N LEU A 76 4.89 -11.93 14.19
CA LEU A 76 4.48 -11.05 13.10
C LEU A 76 3.19 -11.58 12.48
N ASP A 77 2.28 -10.67 12.17
CA ASP A 77 1.07 -10.95 11.39
C ASP A 77 1.20 -10.41 9.95
N ILE A 78 0.16 -10.57 9.17
CA ILE A 78 0.16 -10.12 7.77
C ILE A 78 0.31 -8.59 7.66
N THR A 79 -0.19 -7.84 8.64
CA THR A 79 -0.08 -6.38 8.70
C THR A 79 1.39 -5.96 8.85
N ASP A 80 2.16 -6.69 9.66
CA ASP A 80 3.61 -6.44 9.78
C ASP A 80 4.33 -6.70 8.46
N VAL A 81 3.93 -7.73 7.71
CA VAL A 81 4.50 -7.98 6.37
C VAL A 81 4.19 -6.81 5.43
N VAL A 82 2.93 -6.33 5.39
CA VAL A 82 2.49 -5.20 4.55
C VAL A 82 3.20 -3.90 4.91
N PHE A 83 3.37 -3.59 6.22
CA PHE A 83 3.83 -2.27 6.65
C PHE A 83 5.32 -2.23 7.05
N ILE A 84 5.96 -3.38 7.26
CA ILE A 84 7.36 -3.44 7.67
C ILE A 84 8.24 -4.09 6.59
N ILE A 85 7.90 -5.30 6.13
CA ILE A 85 8.75 -6.04 5.19
C ILE A 85 8.58 -5.51 3.77
N ALA A 86 7.35 -5.45 3.26
CA ALA A 86 7.07 -5.04 1.90
C ALA A 86 7.55 -3.62 1.55
N PRO A 87 7.39 -2.59 2.40
CA PRO A 87 7.90 -1.26 2.09
C PRO A 87 9.42 -1.18 1.96
N ARG A 88 10.16 -2.00 2.70
CA ARG A 88 11.62 -2.11 2.59
C ARG A 88 12.02 -2.68 1.24
N ILE A 89 11.46 -3.83 0.89
CA ILE A 89 11.69 -4.48 -0.41
C ILE A 89 11.33 -3.52 -1.56
N ASN A 90 10.18 -2.87 -1.48
CA ASN A 90 9.71 -1.94 -2.50
C ASN A 90 10.58 -0.67 -2.61
N ALA A 91 11.20 -0.22 -1.50
CA ALA A 91 12.06 0.96 -1.51
C ALA A 91 13.29 0.77 -2.40
N ALA A 92 13.86 -0.44 -2.47
CA ALA A 92 14.98 -0.75 -3.35
C ALA A 92 14.66 -0.42 -4.81
N GLY A 93 13.51 -0.85 -5.32
CA GLY A 93 13.08 -0.59 -6.71
C GLY A 93 12.61 0.85 -6.96
N ARG A 94 12.29 1.62 -5.91
CA ARG A 94 11.86 3.02 -6.04
C ARG A 94 13.01 4.02 -6.03
N ILE A 95 14.02 3.78 -5.20
CA ILE A 95 15.15 4.71 -4.96
C ILE A 95 16.37 4.33 -5.78
N LYS A 96 16.59 3.04 -6.01
CA LYS A 96 17.75 2.50 -6.74
C LYS A 96 17.28 1.52 -7.81
N HIS A 97 17.64 0.25 -7.66
CA HIS A 97 17.29 -0.82 -8.60
C HIS A 97 16.77 -2.04 -7.83
N GLY A 98 15.72 -2.69 -8.35
CA GLY A 98 15.08 -3.84 -7.72
C GLY A 98 16.01 -5.04 -7.46
N ASN A 99 17.15 -5.12 -8.14
CA ASN A 99 18.14 -6.17 -7.94
C ASN A 99 18.65 -6.24 -6.49
N HIS A 100 18.78 -5.12 -5.79
CA HIS A 100 19.19 -5.12 -4.38
C HIS A 100 18.22 -5.90 -3.49
N ALA A 101 16.92 -5.85 -3.80
CA ALA A 101 15.94 -6.68 -3.11
C ALA A 101 16.07 -8.16 -3.47
N VAL A 102 16.39 -8.46 -4.73
CA VAL A 102 16.63 -9.86 -5.17
C VAL A 102 17.88 -10.41 -4.49
N GLU A 103 18.98 -9.67 -4.46
CA GLU A 103 20.22 -10.05 -3.78
C GLU A 103 19.97 -10.36 -2.30
N LEU A 104 19.26 -9.48 -1.59
CA LEU A 104 18.86 -9.74 -0.19
C LEU A 104 18.04 -11.03 -0.04
N LEU A 105 17.01 -11.20 -0.87
CA LEU A 105 16.07 -12.32 -0.72
C LEU A 105 16.61 -13.67 -1.18
N THR A 106 17.71 -13.68 -1.94
CA THR A 106 18.40 -14.90 -2.40
C THR A 106 19.69 -15.20 -1.65
N GLU A 107 20.10 -14.33 -0.73
CA GLU A 107 21.30 -14.54 0.08
C GLU A 107 21.10 -15.68 1.08
N PHE A 108 22.12 -16.52 1.24
CA PHE A 108 22.13 -17.65 2.16
C PHE A 108 22.97 -17.38 3.43
N ASP A 109 23.91 -16.44 3.35
CA ASP A 109 24.68 -16.01 4.50
C ASP A 109 23.96 -14.89 5.27
N PHE A 110 23.78 -15.07 6.57
CA PHE A 110 23.02 -14.11 7.38
C PHE A 110 23.78 -12.80 7.61
N GLU A 111 25.09 -12.84 7.75
CA GLU A 111 25.88 -11.61 7.96
C GLU A 111 25.86 -10.75 6.69
N GLN A 112 25.98 -11.38 5.52
CA GLN A 112 25.85 -10.70 4.24
C GLN A 112 24.41 -10.15 4.03
N ALA A 113 23.40 -10.95 4.39
CA ALA A 113 22.00 -10.51 4.34
C ALA A 113 21.73 -9.29 5.25
N GLN A 114 22.38 -9.19 6.41
CA GLN A 114 22.29 -8.02 7.29
C GLN A 114 22.87 -6.75 6.65
N GLN A 115 23.95 -6.87 5.88
CA GLN A 115 24.52 -5.74 5.14
C GLN A 115 23.54 -5.24 4.09
N PHE A 116 22.98 -6.12 3.25
CA PHE A 116 21.96 -5.78 2.27
C PHE A 116 20.70 -5.19 2.92
N ALA A 117 20.25 -5.75 4.04
CA ALA A 117 19.10 -5.23 4.77
C ALA A 117 19.34 -3.81 5.32
N SER A 118 20.57 -3.50 5.74
CA SER A 118 20.96 -2.17 6.20
C SER A 118 20.91 -1.14 5.07
N GLU A 119 21.39 -1.48 3.88
CA GLU A 119 21.29 -0.62 2.70
C GLU A 119 19.82 -0.37 2.29
N ILE A 120 19.01 -1.42 2.30
CA ILE A 120 17.58 -1.32 1.99
C ILE A 120 16.83 -0.48 3.03
N GLU A 121 17.20 -0.54 4.31
CA GLU A 121 16.64 0.33 5.35
C GLU A 121 16.99 1.80 5.09
N GLN A 122 18.21 2.10 4.59
CA GLN A 122 18.56 3.45 4.17
C GLN A 122 17.67 3.92 3.01
N TYR A 123 17.48 3.10 1.97
CA TYR A 123 16.58 3.43 0.87
C TYR A 123 15.14 3.66 1.33
N ASN A 124 14.67 2.87 2.29
CA ASN A 124 13.34 3.05 2.87
C ASN A 124 13.22 4.34 3.69
N SER A 125 14.27 4.73 4.41
CA SER A 125 14.35 6.01 5.11
C SER A 125 14.34 7.18 4.15
N ASP A 126 15.15 7.15 3.11
CA ASP A 126 15.20 8.17 2.07
C ASP A 126 13.84 8.31 1.37
N ARG A 127 13.21 7.18 1.02
CA ARG A 127 11.87 7.16 0.44
C ARG A 127 10.83 7.81 1.37
N LYS A 128 10.88 7.53 2.69
CA LYS A 128 9.96 8.14 3.67
C LYS A 128 10.16 9.65 3.78
N ASN A 129 11.40 10.10 3.80
CA ASN A 129 11.71 11.54 3.86
C ASN A 129 11.21 12.27 2.60
N LEU A 130 11.47 11.72 1.42
CA LEU A 130 10.96 12.25 0.15
C LEU A 130 9.43 12.27 0.10
N ASP A 131 8.78 11.19 0.53
CA ASP A 131 7.34 11.07 0.60
C ASP A 131 6.71 12.15 1.50
N GLN A 132 7.23 12.37 2.70
CA GLN A 132 6.77 13.40 3.63
C GLN A 132 7.00 14.81 3.07
N GLN A 133 8.17 15.08 2.53
CA GLN A 133 8.51 16.37 1.95
C GLN A 133 7.59 16.70 0.77
N ILE A 134 7.48 15.79 -0.21
CA ILE A 134 6.68 16.00 -1.42
C ILE A 134 5.19 16.13 -1.06
N THR A 135 4.69 15.33 -0.11
CA THR A 135 3.29 15.44 0.35
C THR A 135 3.02 16.83 0.95
N LYS A 136 3.93 17.33 1.79
CA LYS A 136 3.80 18.67 2.37
C LYS A 136 3.81 19.77 1.31
N GLU A 137 4.75 19.70 0.36
CA GLU A 137 4.83 20.66 -0.75
C GLU A 137 3.57 20.63 -1.62
N ALA A 138 3.04 19.43 -1.92
CA ALA A 138 1.82 19.26 -2.71
C ALA A 138 0.58 19.82 -1.99
N LEU A 139 0.44 19.62 -0.69
CA LEU A 139 -0.65 20.19 0.10
C LEU A 139 -0.60 21.72 0.10
N LEU A 140 0.58 22.30 0.30
CA LEU A 140 0.76 23.76 0.20
C LEU A 140 0.40 24.28 -1.20
N GLN A 141 0.78 23.58 -2.26
CA GLN A 141 0.42 23.96 -3.63
C GLN A 141 -1.10 23.98 -3.86
N ILE A 142 -1.83 23.02 -3.28
CA ILE A 142 -3.30 22.98 -3.36
C ILE A 142 -3.92 24.19 -2.63
N GLU A 143 -3.38 24.54 -1.47
CA GLU A 143 -3.85 25.68 -0.66
C GLU A 143 -3.53 27.01 -1.35
N ASP A 144 -2.30 27.23 -1.80
CA ASP A 144 -1.85 28.45 -2.47
C ASP A 144 -2.63 28.73 -3.76
N ASN A 145 -2.98 27.66 -4.50
CA ASN A 145 -3.78 27.75 -5.72
C ASN A 145 -5.30 27.82 -5.45
N GLN A 146 -5.74 27.74 -4.21
CA GLN A 146 -7.17 27.72 -3.83
C GLN A 146 -7.94 26.57 -4.50
N GLU A 147 -7.33 25.37 -4.54
CA GLU A 147 -7.89 24.19 -5.24
C GLU A 147 -8.57 23.19 -4.29
N GLN A 148 -8.87 23.56 -3.03
CA GLN A 148 -9.45 22.66 -2.03
C GLN A 148 -10.81 22.09 -2.44
N GLU A 149 -11.64 22.91 -3.11
CA GLU A 149 -13.02 22.55 -3.49
C GLU A 149 -13.16 21.92 -4.89
N ARG A 150 -12.04 21.56 -5.55
CA ARG A 150 -12.08 20.89 -6.86
C ARG A 150 -12.49 19.43 -6.74
N PHE A 151 -12.95 18.85 -7.84
CA PHE A 151 -13.28 17.42 -7.96
C PHE A 151 -12.04 16.54 -8.13
N THR A 152 -10.91 17.14 -8.49
CA THR A 152 -9.64 16.44 -8.67
C THR A 152 -8.50 17.11 -7.89
N THR A 153 -7.43 16.37 -7.66
CA THR A 153 -6.14 16.91 -7.25
C THR A 153 -5.14 16.67 -8.39
N VAL A 154 -4.64 17.74 -8.99
CA VAL A 154 -3.60 17.67 -10.03
C VAL A 154 -2.50 18.64 -9.67
N VAL A 155 -1.36 18.10 -9.24
CA VAL A 155 -0.21 18.87 -8.76
C VAL A 155 1.05 18.51 -9.52
N PHE A 156 1.97 19.47 -9.65
CA PHE A 156 3.22 19.31 -10.37
C PHE A 156 4.38 20.03 -9.67
N GLN A 157 5.52 19.37 -9.65
CA GLN A 157 6.80 20.01 -9.37
C GLN A 157 7.93 19.30 -10.12
N GLU A 158 8.82 20.07 -10.71
CA GLU A 158 9.85 19.57 -11.62
C GLU A 158 10.81 18.56 -10.96
N ASN A 159 11.15 18.78 -9.69
CA ASN A 159 12.16 18.02 -8.95
C ASN A 159 11.60 16.90 -8.06
N TRP A 160 10.32 16.61 -8.10
CA TRP A 160 9.76 15.51 -7.31
C TRP A 160 10.24 14.15 -7.83
N HIS A 161 10.55 13.25 -6.91
CA HIS A 161 11.14 11.97 -7.25
C HIS A 161 10.09 11.02 -7.88
N LYS A 162 10.30 10.62 -9.15
CA LYS A 162 9.37 9.79 -9.92
C LYS A 162 8.96 8.48 -9.24
N GLY A 163 9.87 7.82 -8.50
CA GLY A 163 9.59 6.59 -7.76
C GLY A 163 8.69 6.78 -6.53
N VAL A 164 8.42 8.03 -6.12
CA VAL A 164 7.68 8.37 -4.88
C VAL A 164 6.33 9.01 -5.17
N ILE A 165 6.14 9.70 -6.31
CA ILE A 165 4.91 10.45 -6.62
C ILE A 165 3.64 9.60 -6.51
N GLY A 166 3.70 8.29 -6.80
CA GLY A 166 2.55 7.40 -6.64
C GLY A 166 2.15 7.14 -5.18
N ILE A 167 3.10 7.22 -4.24
CA ILE A 167 2.82 7.14 -2.80
C ILE A 167 2.20 8.46 -2.35
N VAL A 168 2.76 9.58 -2.80
CA VAL A 168 2.22 10.92 -2.53
C VAL A 168 0.78 11.04 -3.01
N ALA A 169 0.47 10.57 -4.22
CA ALA A 169 -0.91 10.56 -4.72
C ALA A 169 -1.88 9.81 -3.79
N SER A 170 -1.44 8.67 -3.22
CA SER A 170 -2.26 7.93 -2.24
C SER A 170 -2.44 8.73 -0.94
N ARG A 171 -1.42 9.44 -0.45
CA ARG A 171 -1.53 10.28 0.76
C ARG A 171 -2.41 11.50 0.57
N LEU A 172 -2.36 12.13 -0.60
CA LEU A 172 -3.22 13.28 -0.89
C LEU A 172 -4.71 12.89 -0.91
N ILE A 173 -5.04 11.64 -1.30
CA ILE A 173 -6.41 11.11 -1.18
C ILE A 173 -6.86 11.00 0.28
N GLU A 174 -5.96 10.75 1.23
CA GLU A 174 -6.31 10.71 2.66
C GLU A 174 -6.78 12.10 3.17
N THR A 175 -6.27 13.19 2.57
CA THR A 175 -6.66 14.56 2.92
C THR A 175 -7.84 15.06 2.08
N TYR A 176 -7.74 14.89 0.74
CA TYR A 176 -8.77 15.30 -0.21
C TYR A 176 -9.28 14.06 -0.94
N TYR A 177 -10.37 13.47 -0.46
CA TYR A 177 -10.88 12.18 -0.96
C TYR A 177 -11.48 12.31 -2.37
N ARG A 178 -10.60 12.36 -3.37
CA ARG A 178 -10.93 12.56 -4.79
C ARG A 178 -9.82 12.01 -5.70
N PRO A 179 -10.09 11.77 -7.00
CA PRO A 179 -9.07 11.34 -7.96
C PRO A 179 -7.89 12.29 -7.98
N THR A 180 -6.68 11.73 -7.84
CA THR A 180 -5.45 12.49 -7.60
C THR A 180 -4.34 12.09 -8.56
N LEU A 181 -3.73 13.10 -9.20
CA LEU A 181 -2.59 12.97 -10.10
C LEU A 181 -1.41 13.80 -9.57
N VAL A 182 -0.26 13.17 -9.47
CA VAL A 182 0.98 13.84 -9.05
C VAL A 182 1.99 13.75 -10.19
N PHE A 183 2.34 14.89 -10.73
CA PHE A 183 3.26 15.05 -11.86
C PHE A 183 4.66 15.42 -11.41
N THR A 184 5.65 15.00 -12.20
CA THR A 184 7.05 15.43 -12.11
C THR A 184 7.69 15.46 -13.49
N LYS A 185 8.84 16.13 -13.63
CA LYS A 185 9.60 16.12 -14.87
C LYS A 185 10.32 14.78 -15.05
N SER A 186 10.32 14.28 -16.29
CA SER A 186 11.00 13.05 -16.70
C SER A 186 11.62 13.23 -18.08
N GLY A 187 12.87 13.68 -18.13
CA GLY A 187 13.52 14.10 -19.36
C GLY A 187 12.91 15.40 -19.90
N ASP A 188 12.43 15.36 -21.11
CA ASP A 188 11.75 16.46 -21.82
C ASP A 188 10.21 16.48 -21.61
N LYS A 189 9.68 15.52 -20.84
CA LYS A 189 8.24 15.33 -20.63
C LYS A 189 7.87 15.42 -19.16
N TYR A 190 6.57 15.53 -18.90
CA TYR A 190 6.00 15.36 -17.58
C TYR A 190 5.46 13.94 -17.45
N ALA A 191 5.82 13.28 -16.35
CA ALA A 191 5.32 11.96 -15.99
C ALA A 191 4.49 12.05 -14.71
N ALA A 192 3.39 11.32 -14.66
CA ALA A 192 2.53 11.30 -13.49
C ALA A 192 2.14 9.91 -13.03
N SER A 193 1.76 9.86 -11.77
CA SER A 193 1.07 8.73 -11.17
C SER A 193 -0.30 9.17 -10.70
N ALA A 194 -1.33 8.45 -11.15
CA ALA A 194 -2.72 8.64 -10.74
C ALA A 194 -3.12 7.65 -9.66
N ARG A 195 -3.98 8.10 -8.76
CA ARG A 195 -4.71 7.26 -7.80
C ARG A 195 -6.17 7.68 -7.79
N SER A 196 -7.06 6.73 -7.53
CA SER A 196 -8.50 6.96 -7.52
C SER A 196 -9.12 6.64 -6.16
N VAL A 197 -10.30 7.21 -5.93
CA VAL A 197 -11.17 6.83 -4.82
C VAL A 197 -11.93 5.55 -5.15
N LYS A 198 -12.43 4.86 -4.12
CA LYS A 198 -13.22 3.64 -4.31
C LYS A 198 -14.45 3.91 -5.17
N GLY A 199 -14.61 3.11 -6.22
CA GLY A 199 -15.78 3.18 -7.12
C GLY A 199 -15.63 4.09 -8.34
N PHE A 200 -14.58 4.92 -8.43
CA PHE A 200 -14.32 5.75 -9.60
C PHE A 200 -13.20 5.17 -10.45
N ASP A 201 -13.43 5.08 -11.77
CA ASP A 201 -12.45 4.56 -12.73
C ASP A 201 -11.60 5.69 -13.30
N VAL A 202 -10.38 5.85 -12.75
CA VAL A 202 -9.43 6.87 -13.22
C VAL A 202 -8.89 6.57 -14.61
N TYR A 203 -8.83 5.29 -15.00
CA TYR A 203 -8.33 4.93 -16.33
C TYR A 203 -9.28 5.44 -17.42
N ASN A 204 -10.59 5.23 -17.28
CA ASN A 204 -11.61 5.75 -18.21
C ASN A 204 -11.60 7.28 -18.27
N ALA A 205 -11.40 7.95 -17.13
CA ALA A 205 -11.27 9.41 -17.10
C ALA A 205 -10.02 9.91 -17.85
N LEU A 206 -8.90 9.19 -17.76
CA LEU A 206 -7.70 9.50 -18.53
C LEU A 206 -7.88 9.22 -20.03
N GLU A 207 -8.56 8.14 -20.38
CA GLU A 207 -8.91 7.82 -21.77
C GLU A 207 -9.71 8.93 -22.42
N ALA A 208 -10.68 9.52 -21.68
CA ALA A 208 -11.45 10.67 -22.15
C ALA A 208 -10.60 11.94 -22.36
N CYS A 209 -9.41 12.02 -21.75
CA CYS A 209 -8.43 13.11 -21.91
C CYS A 209 -7.24 12.72 -22.79
N SER A 210 -7.31 11.62 -23.54
CA SER A 210 -6.18 11.01 -24.26
C SER A 210 -5.53 11.94 -25.31
N GLU A 211 -6.27 12.91 -25.86
CA GLU A 211 -5.74 13.89 -26.82
C GLU A 211 -4.64 14.79 -26.23
N HIS A 212 -4.58 14.92 -24.91
CA HIS A 212 -3.54 15.68 -24.20
C HIS A 212 -2.37 14.80 -23.76
N LEU A 213 -2.50 13.46 -23.84
CA LEU A 213 -1.52 12.50 -23.34
C LEU A 213 -0.71 11.91 -24.48
N GLU A 214 0.57 11.58 -24.21
CA GLU A 214 1.39 10.80 -25.14
C GLU A 214 1.27 9.30 -24.87
N GLN A 215 1.30 8.94 -23.61
CA GLN A 215 1.15 7.57 -23.14
C GLN A 215 0.40 7.56 -21.81
N PHE A 216 -0.46 6.59 -21.64
CA PHE A 216 -1.06 6.27 -20.35
C PHE A 216 -1.36 4.78 -20.26
N GLY A 217 -1.45 4.28 -19.04
CA GLY A 217 -1.78 2.88 -18.77
C GLY A 217 -2.00 2.64 -17.31
N GLY A 218 -2.79 1.61 -17.00
CA GLY A 218 -3.13 1.30 -15.62
C GLY A 218 -4.43 0.53 -15.51
N HIS A 219 -5.15 0.79 -14.45
CA HIS A 219 -6.46 0.21 -14.16
C HIS A 219 -7.31 1.19 -13.34
N MET A 220 -8.53 0.81 -13.01
CA MET A 220 -9.53 1.62 -12.31
C MET A 220 -8.98 2.45 -11.13
N TYR A 221 -8.05 1.93 -10.35
CA TYR A 221 -7.58 2.58 -9.12
C TYR A 221 -6.21 3.25 -9.21
N ALA A 222 -5.43 2.91 -10.23
CA ALA A 222 -4.09 3.46 -10.39
C ALA A 222 -3.65 3.45 -11.86
N ALA A 223 -3.06 4.55 -12.30
CA ALA A 223 -2.51 4.67 -13.63
C ALA A 223 -1.21 5.48 -13.64
N GLY A 224 -0.43 5.30 -14.70
CA GLY A 224 0.72 6.12 -15.02
C GLY A 224 0.51 6.80 -16.37
N MET A 225 1.06 7.98 -16.56
CA MET A 225 0.95 8.72 -17.82
C MET A 225 2.14 9.62 -18.08
N THR A 226 2.28 10.03 -19.35
CA THR A 226 3.20 11.07 -19.77
C THR A 226 2.51 12.05 -20.71
N LEU A 227 2.94 13.31 -20.65
CA LEU A 227 2.52 14.38 -21.57
C LEU A 227 3.65 15.36 -21.82
N VAL A 228 3.57 16.15 -22.88
CA VAL A 228 4.46 17.28 -23.12
C VAL A 228 4.07 18.46 -22.24
N ALA A 229 5.07 19.21 -21.78
CA ALA A 229 4.88 20.30 -20.80
C ALA A 229 3.79 21.32 -21.23
N GLU A 230 3.73 21.64 -22.52
CA GLU A 230 2.82 22.62 -23.09
C GLU A 230 1.33 22.20 -22.97
N LYS A 231 1.07 20.89 -22.82
CA LYS A 231 -0.29 20.36 -22.66
C LYS A 231 -0.75 20.21 -21.21
N TYR A 232 0.09 20.54 -20.22
CA TYR A 232 -0.21 20.29 -18.83
C TYR A 232 -1.46 21.02 -18.34
N ASP A 233 -1.57 22.32 -18.64
CA ASP A 233 -2.71 23.13 -18.16
C ASP A 233 -4.01 22.74 -18.86
N ASP A 234 -3.98 22.46 -20.16
CA ASP A 234 -5.12 21.98 -20.92
C ASP A 234 -5.57 20.60 -20.40
N PHE A 235 -4.65 19.70 -20.15
CA PHE A 235 -4.94 18.41 -19.56
C PHE A 235 -5.56 18.55 -18.15
N LYS A 236 -4.99 19.40 -17.29
CA LYS A 236 -5.51 19.64 -15.93
C LYS A 236 -6.96 20.14 -15.97
N ALA A 237 -7.27 21.06 -16.87
CA ALA A 237 -8.63 21.57 -17.05
C ALA A 237 -9.59 20.52 -17.62
N ALA A 238 -9.15 19.75 -18.62
CA ALA A 238 -9.94 18.68 -19.21
C ALA A 238 -10.25 17.56 -18.20
N PHE A 239 -9.24 17.13 -17.43
CA PHE A 239 -9.41 16.09 -16.42
C PHE A 239 -10.36 16.50 -15.29
N GLU A 240 -10.25 17.74 -14.79
CA GLU A 240 -11.19 18.30 -13.83
C GLU A 240 -12.62 18.24 -14.34
N LYS A 241 -12.83 18.70 -15.58
CA LYS A 241 -14.16 18.69 -16.21
C LYS A 241 -14.73 17.28 -16.37
N VAL A 242 -13.92 16.34 -16.88
CA VAL A 242 -14.34 14.95 -17.07
C VAL A 242 -14.74 14.32 -15.73
N VAL A 243 -13.94 14.52 -14.69
CA VAL A 243 -14.25 13.97 -13.36
C VAL A 243 -15.50 14.63 -12.79
N GLN A 244 -15.64 15.96 -12.87
CA GLN A 244 -16.82 16.67 -12.40
C GLN A 244 -18.11 16.17 -13.06
N GLU A 245 -18.08 15.86 -14.36
CA GLU A 245 -19.22 15.39 -15.14
C GLU A 245 -19.54 13.89 -14.91
N THR A 246 -18.57 13.10 -14.45
CA THR A 246 -18.70 11.62 -14.40
C THR A 246 -18.69 11.03 -13.01
N ILE A 247 -18.12 11.71 -12.00
CA ILE A 247 -18.05 11.19 -10.64
C ILE A 247 -19.40 11.34 -9.93
N HIS A 248 -19.88 10.26 -9.31
CA HIS A 248 -21.05 10.37 -8.45
C HIS A 248 -20.65 11.05 -7.12
N PRO A 249 -21.42 12.04 -6.63
CA PRO A 249 -21.07 12.80 -5.41
C PRO A 249 -20.79 11.93 -4.17
N ASP A 250 -21.49 10.81 -4.02
CA ASP A 250 -21.28 9.87 -2.90
C ASP A 250 -19.87 9.28 -2.87
N LEU A 251 -19.19 9.19 -4.04
CA LEU A 251 -17.83 8.69 -4.14
C LEU A 251 -16.76 9.68 -3.62
N LEU A 252 -17.14 10.91 -3.34
CA LEU A 252 -16.26 11.93 -2.73
C LEU A 252 -16.30 11.91 -1.19
N THR A 253 -17.08 11.00 -0.61
CA THR A 253 -17.15 10.81 0.84
C THR A 253 -16.62 9.43 1.21
N PRO A 254 -15.59 9.34 2.07
CA PRO A 254 -15.07 8.03 2.49
C PRO A 254 -16.10 7.29 3.35
N GLU A 255 -16.30 6.01 3.04
CA GLU A 255 -17.22 5.14 3.75
C GLU A 255 -16.50 4.07 4.55
N ILE A 256 -17.00 3.79 5.75
CA ILE A 256 -16.57 2.66 6.59
C ILE A 256 -17.67 1.61 6.55
N THR A 257 -17.37 0.44 6.00
CA THR A 257 -18.26 -0.72 6.04
C THR A 257 -18.26 -1.32 7.45
N ILE A 258 -19.42 -1.43 8.06
CA ILE A 258 -19.61 -2.00 9.39
C ILE A 258 -20.21 -3.40 9.22
N ASP A 259 -19.51 -4.43 9.73
CA ASP A 259 -19.94 -5.82 9.63
C ASP A 259 -21.04 -6.16 10.62
N ALA A 260 -20.97 -5.63 11.85
CA ALA A 260 -22.00 -5.83 12.85
C ALA A 260 -22.06 -4.73 13.92
N LYS A 261 -23.26 -4.56 14.50
CA LYS A 261 -23.42 -3.83 15.75
C LYS A 261 -23.26 -4.82 16.91
N ILE A 262 -22.41 -4.48 17.86
CA ILE A 262 -22.18 -5.27 19.08
C ILE A 262 -22.24 -4.38 20.33
N ASP A 263 -22.50 -4.97 21.48
CA ASP A 263 -22.34 -4.31 22.78
C ASP A 263 -20.98 -4.71 23.40
N PHE A 264 -20.46 -3.91 24.34
CA PHE A 264 -19.17 -4.22 24.97
C PHE A 264 -19.15 -5.59 25.66
N ALA A 265 -20.30 -6.05 26.17
CA ALA A 265 -20.43 -7.37 26.76
C ALA A 265 -20.19 -8.53 25.78
N ASP A 266 -20.38 -8.29 24.49
CA ASP A 266 -20.12 -9.28 23.43
C ASP A 266 -18.63 -9.47 23.16
N ILE A 267 -17.79 -8.51 23.56
CA ILE A 267 -16.33 -8.55 23.39
C ILE A 267 -15.73 -9.52 24.41
N THR A 268 -15.91 -10.79 24.15
CA THR A 268 -15.45 -11.87 25.03
C THR A 268 -14.17 -12.52 24.52
N PRO A 269 -13.40 -13.22 25.38
CA PRO A 269 -12.27 -14.04 24.93
C PRO A 269 -12.67 -15.09 23.88
N LYS A 270 -13.92 -15.56 23.90
CA LYS A 270 -14.46 -16.48 22.89
C LYS A 270 -14.57 -15.79 21.52
N LEU A 271 -15.13 -14.58 21.47
CA LEU A 271 -15.24 -13.82 20.22
C LEU A 271 -13.84 -13.58 19.63
N THR A 272 -12.90 -13.08 20.43
CA THR A 272 -11.52 -12.83 19.99
C THR A 272 -10.86 -14.09 19.43
N ARG A 273 -11.04 -15.23 20.09
CA ARG A 273 -10.49 -16.52 19.64
C ARG A 273 -11.12 -16.99 18.32
N ILE A 274 -12.41 -16.75 18.11
CA ILE A 274 -13.10 -17.07 16.86
C ILE A 274 -12.57 -16.17 15.75
N LEU A 275 -12.48 -14.86 15.98
CA LEU A 275 -11.98 -13.92 14.98
C LEU A 275 -10.54 -14.24 14.50
N LYS A 276 -9.69 -14.69 15.43
CA LYS A 276 -8.33 -15.15 15.06
C LYS A 276 -8.30 -16.33 14.08
N GLN A 277 -9.37 -17.13 14.01
CA GLN A 277 -9.44 -18.23 13.03
C GLN A 277 -9.66 -17.76 11.60
N PHE A 278 -10.07 -16.51 11.39
CA PHE A 278 -10.20 -15.91 10.07
C PHE A 278 -8.88 -15.35 9.53
N GLU A 279 -7.86 -15.19 10.38
CA GLU A 279 -6.52 -14.75 9.96
C GLU A 279 -5.86 -15.72 8.95
N PRO A 280 -4.96 -15.21 8.08
CA PRO A 280 -4.59 -13.81 7.89
C PRO A 280 -5.70 -13.01 7.18
N PHE A 281 -5.85 -11.73 7.58
CA PHE A 281 -6.79 -10.81 6.96
C PHE A 281 -6.18 -10.11 5.73
N GLY A 282 -7.03 -9.59 4.86
CA GLY A 282 -6.63 -8.88 3.65
C GLY A 282 -7.82 -8.67 2.70
N PRO A 283 -7.61 -8.21 1.46
CA PRO A 283 -8.71 -7.99 0.51
C PRO A 283 -9.61 -9.22 0.38
N GLN A 284 -10.92 -9.01 0.38
CA GLN A 284 -11.99 -10.02 0.40
C GLN A 284 -12.06 -10.93 1.65
N ASN A 285 -11.18 -10.70 2.62
CA ASN A 285 -11.21 -11.27 3.97
C ASN A 285 -10.73 -10.19 4.95
N MET A 286 -11.41 -9.04 4.95
CA MET A 286 -11.02 -7.90 5.77
C MET A 286 -11.22 -8.17 7.25
N THR A 287 -10.43 -7.50 8.09
CA THR A 287 -10.68 -7.48 9.53
C THR A 287 -12.09 -6.94 9.79
N PRO A 288 -12.95 -7.67 10.54
CA PRO A 288 -14.30 -7.21 10.83
C PRO A 288 -14.31 -5.89 11.58
N VAL A 289 -15.19 -4.99 11.16
CA VAL A 289 -15.42 -3.68 11.79
C VAL A 289 -16.74 -3.72 12.54
N PHE A 290 -16.69 -3.45 13.83
CA PHE A 290 -17.87 -3.43 14.70
C PHE A 290 -18.22 -2.01 15.12
N VAL A 291 -19.51 -1.76 15.35
CA VAL A 291 -20.00 -0.50 15.91
C VAL A 291 -20.73 -0.74 17.22
N THR A 292 -20.43 0.08 18.21
CA THR A 292 -21.21 0.20 19.45
C THR A 292 -21.78 1.62 19.51
N LYS A 293 -23.10 1.74 19.74
CA LYS A 293 -23.80 3.03 19.79
C LYS A 293 -24.05 3.46 21.24
N ASN A 294 -24.31 4.76 21.43
CA ASN A 294 -24.66 5.36 22.72
C ASN A 294 -23.59 5.15 23.81
N VAL A 295 -22.34 5.17 23.40
CA VAL A 295 -21.20 5.08 24.30
C VAL A 295 -21.02 6.43 25.00
N LYS A 296 -20.78 6.40 26.32
CA LYS A 296 -20.45 7.60 27.10
C LYS A 296 -18.99 7.55 27.53
N ASP A 297 -18.28 8.64 27.27
CA ASP A 297 -16.96 8.83 27.86
C ASP A 297 -17.07 8.97 29.37
N THR A 298 -16.16 8.33 30.09
CA THR A 298 -16.10 8.41 31.58
C THR A 298 -15.53 9.73 32.11
N GLY A 299 -15.14 10.66 31.23
CA GLY A 299 -14.56 11.95 31.58
C GLY A 299 -13.03 11.93 31.77
N TYR A 300 -12.39 10.79 31.56
CA TYR A 300 -10.92 10.66 31.64
C TYR A 300 -10.24 10.69 30.26
N GLY A 301 -10.97 11.08 29.22
CA GLY A 301 -10.42 11.26 27.88
C GLY A 301 -9.26 12.26 27.88
N LYS A 302 -8.19 11.97 27.11
CA LYS A 302 -7.04 12.86 27.01
C LYS A 302 -6.42 12.80 25.62
N PRO A 303 -5.91 13.92 25.10
CA PRO A 303 -5.13 13.93 23.89
C PRO A 303 -3.80 13.19 24.11
N LEU A 304 -3.32 12.56 23.04
CA LEU A 304 -2.05 11.83 22.96
C LEU A 304 -1.32 12.20 21.66
N GLY A 305 -0.04 11.86 21.59
CA GLY A 305 0.83 12.20 20.48
C GLY A 305 1.65 13.46 20.77
N GLN A 306 2.66 13.71 19.94
CA GLN A 306 3.56 14.86 20.15
C GLN A 306 2.84 16.19 19.90
N ASP A 307 1.90 16.21 18.94
CA ASP A 307 1.10 17.37 18.55
C ASP A 307 -0.38 17.24 18.95
N ASN A 308 -0.71 16.37 19.91
CA ASN A 308 -2.07 16.06 20.35
C ASN A 308 -3.00 15.54 19.23
N GLU A 309 -2.44 14.91 18.22
CA GLU A 309 -3.15 14.41 17.04
C GLU A 309 -4.03 13.18 17.30
N HIS A 310 -3.93 12.57 18.47
CA HIS A 310 -4.75 11.43 18.88
C HIS A 310 -5.57 11.74 20.13
N LEU A 311 -6.75 11.16 20.21
CA LEU A 311 -7.62 11.25 21.39
C LEU A 311 -7.81 9.85 22.00
N LYS A 312 -7.41 9.68 23.27
CA LYS A 312 -7.71 8.48 24.04
C LYS A 312 -8.98 8.72 24.87
N LEU A 313 -10.02 7.96 24.58
CA LEU A 313 -11.26 7.93 25.36
C LEU A 313 -11.30 6.72 26.29
N PHE A 314 -12.01 6.85 27.40
CA PHE A 314 -12.33 5.77 28.32
C PHE A 314 -13.86 5.64 28.36
N VAL A 315 -14.37 4.54 27.85
CA VAL A 315 -15.79 4.28 27.65
C VAL A 315 -16.24 3.04 28.41
#